data_35f26be7e626df48ccf3c48d8052580e
#
_entry.id   35f26be7e626df48ccf3c48d8052580e
#
_cell.length_a   1.000
_cell.length_b   1.000
_cell.length_c   1.000
_cell.angle_alpha   90.00
_cell.angle_beta   90.00
_cell.angle_gamma   90.00
#
_symmetry.space_group_name_H-M   'P 1'
#
loop_
_entity.id
_entity.type
_entity.pdbx_description
1 polymer ?
#
loop_
_entity_poly.entity_id
_entity_poly.type
_entity_poly.pdbx_seq_one_letter_code
_entity_poly.pdbx_strand_id
1 'polypeptide(L)'
;MLENTLSTSTRYDVNTFVFDMDGTLLNEAHELSALTLRALGELRERGFNLVIATGRHFNDIGGYLKQLGGGVATITCNGANIHNGDGELIYREGLPQQVNDALIPLGANFNVHTNMYTDSEWLVTAPCEELLEAHEKDQFFYRQISMAEMISTPALKILFYGQNAELQALKAQILRDYSLAINLTFSDEYYLEVMQNNISKGYSLKVLLEKLSLPVNKTMAFGDGFNDVELFRTVAHPVVMENSSASLKQLFPHAARALPNYNDGVARFLLDNVL
;
A
#
# COMPACT_ATOMS: atom_id res chain seq x y z
N MET A 1 9.26 -32.52 38.24
CA MET A 1 8.87 -31.24 37.57
C MET A 1 9.21 -31.42 36.09
N LEU A 2 8.20 -31.74 35.31
CA LEU A 2 8.33 -31.85 33.84
C LEU A 2 7.92 -30.50 33.27
N GLU A 3 8.89 -29.73 32.79
CA GLU A 3 8.61 -28.56 31.99
C GLU A 3 8.02 -29.01 30.65
N ASN A 4 6.72 -28.83 30.49
CA ASN A 4 6.03 -28.92 29.21
C ASN A 4 6.38 -27.69 28.40
N THR A 5 7.50 -27.73 27.72
CA THR A 5 7.75 -26.85 26.57
C THR A 5 6.86 -27.33 25.44
N LEU A 6 5.67 -26.74 25.30
CA LEU A 6 4.87 -26.81 24.11
C LEU A 6 5.66 -26.07 22.98
N SER A 7 6.50 -26.83 22.29
CA SER A 7 7.05 -26.43 21.02
C SER A 7 5.88 -26.35 20.03
N THR A 8 5.27 -25.17 19.89
CA THR A 8 4.41 -24.87 18.75
C THR A 8 5.31 -24.78 17.53
N SER A 9 5.50 -25.94 16.87
CA SER A 9 6.13 -25.97 15.54
C SER A 9 5.24 -25.19 14.58
N THR A 10 5.55 -23.89 14.41
CA THR A 10 4.94 -23.10 13.37
C THR A 10 5.26 -23.73 12.00
N ARG A 11 4.25 -23.87 11.13
CA ARG A 11 4.42 -24.42 9.76
C ARG A 11 5.40 -23.60 8.91
N TYR A 12 5.70 -22.38 9.31
CA TYR A 12 6.53 -21.41 8.61
C TYR A 12 7.65 -20.89 9.51
N ASP A 13 8.88 -20.82 8.99
CA ASP A 13 10.01 -20.13 9.65
C ASP A 13 9.96 -18.63 9.28
N VAL A 14 9.13 -17.89 10.00
CA VAL A 14 8.82 -16.48 9.75
C VAL A 14 9.06 -15.65 11.00
N ASN A 15 9.60 -14.44 10.82
CA ASN A 15 9.73 -13.44 11.89
C ASN A 15 9.16 -12.07 11.53
N THR A 16 8.76 -11.86 10.27
CA THR A 16 8.23 -10.60 9.76
C THR A 16 6.99 -10.84 8.92
N PHE A 17 5.93 -10.12 9.21
CA PHE A 17 4.67 -10.16 8.49
C PHE A 17 4.38 -8.82 7.83
N VAL A 18 4.06 -8.87 6.55
CA VAL A 18 3.75 -7.69 5.72
C VAL A 18 2.31 -7.81 5.25
N PHE A 19 1.53 -6.76 5.43
CA PHE A 19 0.12 -6.77 5.10
C PHE A 19 -0.20 -5.58 4.18
N ASP A 20 -0.83 -5.86 3.06
CA ASP A 20 -1.62 -4.85 2.38
C ASP A 20 -2.88 -4.52 3.20
N MET A 21 -3.51 -3.38 2.92
CA MET A 21 -4.68 -2.91 3.67
C MET A 21 -5.99 -3.19 2.94
N ASP A 22 -6.23 -2.49 1.85
CA ASP A 22 -7.51 -2.54 1.12
C ASP A 22 -7.66 -3.87 0.39
N GLY A 23 -8.76 -4.58 0.62
CA GLY A 23 -8.94 -5.94 0.08
C GLY A 23 -8.14 -7.03 0.78
N THR A 24 -7.33 -6.69 1.78
CA THR A 24 -6.47 -7.63 2.53
C THR A 24 -6.76 -7.58 4.04
N LEU A 25 -6.25 -6.59 4.78
CA LEU A 25 -6.51 -6.45 6.23
C LEU A 25 -7.88 -5.86 6.54
N LEU A 26 -8.32 -4.90 5.72
CA LEU A 26 -9.58 -4.22 5.93
C LEU A 26 -10.74 -5.03 5.34
N ASN A 27 -11.86 -5.08 6.06
CA ASN A 27 -13.11 -5.66 5.59
C ASN A 27 -13.82 -4.72 4.57
N GLU A 28 -15.01 -5.11 4.09
CA GLU A 28 -15.79 -4.31 3.14
C GLU A 28 -16.26 -2.95 3.70
N ALA A 29 -16.28 -2.79 5.01
CA ALA A 29 -16.56 -1.51 5.68
C ALA A 29 -15.32 -0.64 5.87
N HIS A 30 -14.16 -1.04 5.28
CA HIS A 30 -12.85 -0.44 5.48
C HIS A 30 -12.46 -0.36 6.97
N GLU A 31 -12.65 -1.45 7.71
CA GLU A 31 -12.37 -1.52 9.14
C GLU A 31 -11.51 -2.74 9.47
N LEU A 32 -10.66 -2.61 10.49
CA LEU A 32 -9.99 -3.76 11.12
C LEU A 32 -11.00 -4.49 12.02
N SER A 33 -11.28 -5.74 11.73
CA SER A 33 -12.18 -6.53 12.56
C SER A 33 -11.55 -6.83 13.95
N ALA A 34 -12.39 -7.14 14.92
CA ALA A 34 -11.92 -7.55 16.24
C ALA A 34 -11.02 -8.80 16.17
N LEU A 35 -11.28 -9.72 15.23
CA LEU A 35 -10.46 -10.92 15.04
C LEU A 35 -9.09 -10.56 14.45
N THR A 36 -9.06 -9.65 13.46
CA THR A 36 -7.81 -9.14 12.87
C THR A 36 -6.97 -8.43 13.94
N LEU A 37 -7.55 -7.52 14.70
CA LEU A 37 -6.85 -6.82 15.79
C LEU A 37 -6.28 -7.80 16.82
N ARG A 38 -7.04 -8.82 17.19
CA ARG A 38 -6.58 -9.86 18.13
C ARG A 38 -5.40 -10.64 17.55
N ALA A 39 -5.48 -11.11 16.31
CA ALA A 39 -4.42 -11.91 15.68
C ALA A 39 -3.13 -11.11 15.53
N LEU A 40 -3.22 -9.84 15.09
CA LEU A 40 -2.05 -8.95 14.98
C LEU A 40 -1.47 -8.59 16.36
N GLY A 41 -2.32 -8.39 17.37
CA GLY A 41 -1.90 -8.21 18.76
C GLY A 41 -1.08 -9.41 19.27
N GLU A 42 -1.55 -10.63 19.02
CA GLU A 42 -0.86 -11.86 19.41
C GLU A 42 0.50 -12.02 18.70
N LEU A 43 0.59 -11.68 17.39
CA LEU A 43 1.87 -11.67 16.68
C LEU A 43 2.87 -10.73 17.38
N ARG A 44 2.43 -9.52 17.76
CA ARG A 44 3.29 -8.54 18.46
C ARG A 44 3.74 -9.05 19.83
N GLU A 45 2.83 -9.61 20.62
CA GLU A 45 3.14 -10.19 21.93
C GLU A 45 4.17 -11.31 21.84
N ARG A 46 4.17 -12.06 20.72
CA ARG A 46 5.16 -13.09 20.43
C ARG A 46 6.48 -12.52 19.83
N GLY A 47 6.58 -11.20 19.64
CA GLY A 47 7.80 -10.53 19.19
C GLY A 47 8.01 -10.55 17.67
N PHE A 48 6.98 -10.82 16.87
CA PHE A 48 7.06 -10.72 15.40
C PHE A 48 7.05 -9.26 14.94
N ASN A 49 7.78 -9.00 13.85
CA ASN A 49 7.77 -7.69 13.19
C ASN A 49 6.54 -7.56 12.29
N LEU A 50 5.82 -6.45 12.41
CA LEU A 50 4.66 -6.14 11.57
C LEU A 50 4.97 -4.96 10.66
N VAL A 51 4.59 -5.09 9.40
CA VAL A 51 4.73 -4.05 8.36
C VAL A 51 3.40 -3.90 7.64
N ILE A 52 2.92 -2.67 7.50
CA ILE A 52 1.81 -2.32 6.60
C ILE A 52 2.41 -1.85 5.28
N ALA A 53 1.94 -2.38 4.14
CA ALA A 53 2.38 -1.97 2.81
C ALA A 53 1.17 -1.60 1.94
N THR A 54 0.90 -0.30 1.77
CA THR A 54 -0.34 0.20 1.18
C THR A 54 -0.12 1.27 0.11
N GLY A 55 -1.11 1.44 -0.78
CA GLY A 55 -1.19 2.60 -1.69
C GLY A 55 -1.63 3.89 -1.01
N ARG A 56 -2.20 3.81 0.21
CA ARG A 56 -2.65 4.95 0.99
C ARG A 56 -1.50 5.85 1.42
N HIS A 57 -1.82 7.11 1.69
CA HIS A 57 -0.88 8.06 2.31
C HIS A 57 -0.67 7.74 3.80
N PHE A 58 0.48 8.12 4.37
CA PHE A 58 0.78 7.85 5.79
C PHE A 58 -0.24 8.49 6.75
N ASN A 59 -0.66 9.72 6.45
CA ASN A 59 -1.67 10.40 7.27
C ASN A 59 -3.07 9.76 7.17
N ASP A 60 -3.36 9.08 6.06
CA ASP A 60 -4.62 8.37 5.82
C ASP A 60 -4.75 7.08 6.64
N ILE A 61 -3.65 6.56 7.18
CA ILE A 61 -3.65 5.31 7.95
C ILE A 61 -3.44 5.50 9.45
N GLY A 62 -3.35 6.74 9.92
CA GLY A 62 -3.06 7.05 11.32
C GLY A 62 -4.06 6.46 12.32
N GLY A 63 -5.34 6.41 11.96
CA GLY A 63 -6.41 5.79 12.75
C GLY A 63 -6.21 4.29 12.95
N TYR A 64 -5.80 3.58 11.89
CA TYR A 64 -5.51 2.15 11.92
C TYR A 64 -4.26 1.83 12.73
N LEU A 65 -3.19 2.63 12.57
CA LEU A 65 -1.95 2.45 13.35
C LEU A 65 -2.19 2.61 14.85
N LYS A 66 -3.08 3.53 15.26
CA LYS A 66 -3.52 3.67 16.67
C LYS A 66 -4.24 2.42 17.16
N GLN A 67 -5.13 1.84 16.36
CA GLN A 67 -5.85 0.59 16.72
C GLN A 67 -4.88 -0.58 16.85
N LEU A 68 -3.82 -0.62 16.03
CA LEU A 68 -2.76 -1.64 16.11
C LEU A 68 -1.82 -1.43 17.30
N GLY A 69 -1.89 -0.29 18.01
CA GLY A 69 -1.15 -0.02 19.24
C GLY A 69 0.32 0.41 19.01
N GLY A 70 0.67 0.90 17.82
CA GLY A 70 2.02 1.37 17.48
C GLY A 70 3.05 0.26 17.23
N GLY A 71 4.30 0.62 16.98
CA GLY A 71 5.39 -0.34 16.73
C GLY A 71 5.30 -1.05 15.36
N VAL A 72 4.47 -0.55 14.44
CA VAL A 72 4.27 -1.12 13.10
C VAL A 72 4.97 -0.23 12.09
N ALA A 73 5.94 -0.78 11.37
CA ALA A 73 6.58 -0.08 10.26
C ALA A 73 5.62 0.03 9.07
N THR A 74 5.75 1.08 8.27
CA THR A 74 4.83 1.29 7.16
C THR A 74 5.56 1.59 5.85
N ILE A 75 5.04 1.04 4.77
CA ILE A 75 5.37 1.35 3.39
C ILE A 75 4.11 1.96 2.79
N THR A 76 4.14 3.25 2.48
CA THR A 76 2.96 4.02 2.03
C THR A 76 3.16 4.59 0.64
N CYS A 77 2.09 5.09 0.01
CA CYS A 77 2.11 5.55 -1.38
C CYS A 77 2.76 4.52 -2.33
N ASN A 78 2.36 3.23 -2.20
CA ASN A 78 2.88 2.11 -2.98
C ASN A 78 4.42 1.96 -2.96
N GLY A 79 5.08 2.44 -1.90
CA GLY A 79 6.53 2.34 -1.72
C GLY A 79 7.28 3.68 -1.75
N ALA A 80 6.63 4.79 -2.04
CA ALA A 80 7.31 6.09 -2.09
C ALA A 80 7.83 6.55 -0.72
N ASN A 81 7.16 6.17 0.38
CA ASN A 81 7.59 6.48 1.74
C ASN A 81 7.69 5.23 2.60
N ILE A 82 8.68 5.21 3.50
CA ILE A 82 8.82 4.20 4.55
C ILE A 82 8.96 4.92 5.89
N HIS A 83 8.12 4.54 6.86
CA HIS A 83 8.25 4.97 8.24
C HIS A 83 8.60 3.77 9.13
N ASN A 84 9.43 3.99 10.13
CA ASN A 84 9.72 2.97 11.14
C ASN A 84 8.54 2.78 12.11
N GLY A 85 8.68 1.86 13.07
CA GLY A 85 7.63 1.58 14.07
C GLY A 85 7.29 2.76 14.99
N ASP A 86 8.15 3.76 15.08
CA ASP A 86 7.93 5.00 15.86
C ASP A 86 7.26 6.11 15.01
N GLY A 87 7.00 5.83 13.72
CA GLY A 87 6.40 6.79 12.79
C GLY A 87 7.41 7.78 12.18
N GLU A 88 8.71 7.56 12.34
CA GLU A 88 9.73 8.39 11.71
C GLU A 88 9.92 8.02 10.25
N LEU A 89 9.95 9.01 9.37
CA LEU A 89 10.25 8.83 7.94
C LEU A 89 11.73 8.43 7.77
N ILE A 90 11.98 7.20 7.30
CA ILE A 90 13.34 6.65 7.13
C ILE A 90 13.74 6.46 5.66
N TYR A 91 12.80 6.58 4.74
CA TYR A 91 13.04 6.53 3.30
C TYR A 91 11.97 7.33 2.57
N ARG A 92 12.37 8.05 1.54
CA ARG A 92 11.50 8.84 0.66
C ARG A 92 12.00 8.78 -0.77
N GLU A 93 11.11 8.53 -1.70
CA GLU A 93 11.36 8.65 -3.14
C GLU A 93 10.19 9.36 -3.79
N GLY A 94 10.45 10.56 -4.31
CA GLY A 94 9.43 11.38 -4.97
C GLY A 94 9.56 11.40 -6.48
N LEU A 95 8.56 11.97 -7.14
CA LEU A 95 8.58 12.18 -8.57
C LEU A 95 9.63 13.26 -8.95
N PRO A 96 10.39 13.09 -10.04
CA PRO A 96 11.22 14.16 -10.59
C PRO A 96 10.38 15.35 -11.00
N GLN A 97 10.89 16.58 -10.82
CA GLN A 97 10.19 17.82 -11.17
C GLN A 97 9.66 17.84 -12.60
N GLN A 98 10.43 17.32 -13.55
CA GLN A 98 10.03 17.22 -14.95
C GLN A 98 8.73 16.42 -15.18
N VAL A 99 8.36 15.53 -14.26
CA VAL A 99 7.10 14.78 -14.30
C VAL A 99 5.94 15.71 -13.95
N ASN A 100 6.09 16.53 -12.91
CA ASN A 100 5.10 17.52 -12.53
C ASN A 100 4.89 18.53 -13.69
N ASP A 101 6.00 19.04 -14.26
CA ASP A 101 5.98 20.00 -15.38
C ASP A 101 5.22 19.44 -16.59
N ALA A 102 5.36 18.15 -16.85
CA ALA A 102 4.73 17.49 -17.99
C ALA A 102 3.27 17.08 -17.72
N LEU A 103 3.02 16.39 -16.61
CA LEU A 103 1.78 15.65 -16.43
C LEU A 103 0.66 16.46 -15.77
N ILE A 104 0.97 17.46 -14.93
CA ILE A 104 -0.06 18.28 -14.30
C ILE A 104 -0.79 19.12 -15.34
N PRO A 105 -0.10 19.86 -16.26
CA PRO A 105 -0.78 20.55 -17.35
C PRO A 105 -1.46 19.61 -18.34
N LEU A 106 -0.89 18.42 -18.57
CA LEU A 106 -1.48 17.41 -19.46
C LEU A 106 -2.83 16.94 -18.92
N GLY A 107 -2.92 16.62 -17.62
CA GLY A 107 -4.16 16.20 -16.98
C GLY A 107 -5.32 17.19 -17.18
N ALA A 108 -5.04 18.48 -17.23
CA ALA A 108 -6.04 19.52 -17.47
C ALA A 108 -6.68 19.46 -18.88
N ASN A 109 -6.11 18.71 -19.83
CA ASN A 109 -6.67 18.53 -21.17
C ASN A 109 -7.65 17.35 -21.26
N PHE A 110 -7.83 16.61 -20.16
CA PHE A 110 -8.74 15.48 -20.05
C PHE A 110 -9.82 15.77 -19.02
N ASN A 111 -10.94 15.07 -19.11
CA ASN A 111 -11.99 15.15 -18.09
C ASN A 111 -11.63 14.26 -16.88
N VAL A 112 -10.54 14.65 -16.20
CA VAL A 112 -10.03 13.96 -15.00
C VAL A 112 -9.70 14.96 -13.91
N HIS A 113 -9.82 14.53 -12.67
CA HIS A 113 -9.43 15.30 -11.50
C HIS A 113 -7.98 14.98 -11.12
N THR A 114 -7.13 16.01 -11.04
CA THR A 114 -5.71 15.85 -10.69
C THR A 114 -5.49 16.01 -9.20
N ASN A 115 -4.93 14.98 -8.59
CA ASN A 115 -4.56 14.92 -7.19
C ASN A 115 -3.05 14.73 -7.08
N MET A 116 -2.44 15.40 -6.12
CA MET A 116 -1.02 15.25 -5.79
C MET A 116 -0.89 14.91 -4.30
N TYR A 117 -0.04 13.95 -4.00
CA TYR A 117 0.34 13.62 -2.63
C TYR A 117 1.79 14.03 -2.40
N THR A 118 2.03 14.77 -1.32
CA THR A 118 3.35 15.13 -0.81
C THR A 118 3.69 14.28 0.41
N ASP A 119 4.72 14.59 1.17
CA ASP A 119 5.03 13.87 2.42
C ASP A 119 3.96 14.08 3.50
N SER A 120 3.23 15.19 3.46
CA SER A 120 2.30 15.58 4.53
C SER A 120 0.92 15.99 4.07
N GLU A 121 0.72 16.26 2.77
CA GLU A 121 -0.50 16.87 2.26
C GLU A 121 -1.05 16.10 1.05
N TRP A 122 -2.36 16.17 0.91
CA TRP A 122 -3.08 15.87 -0.32
C TRP A 122 -3.52 17.19 -0.96
N LEU A 123 -3.09 17.43 -2.18
CA LEU A 123 -3.28 18.68 -2.90
C LEU A 123 -4.14 18.45 -4.15
N VAL A 124 -5.03 19.42 -4.43
CA VAL A 124 -5.90 19.41 -5.61
C VAL A 124 -5.96 20.79 -6.24
N THR A 125 -6.28 20.87 -7.54
CA THR A 125 -6.50 22.16 -8.24
C THR A 125 -7.98 22.57 -8.24
N ALA A 126 -8.90 21.62 -8.06
CA ALA A 126 -10.34 21.87 -7.98
C ALA A 126 -10.95 20.95 -6.89
N PRO A 127 -12.07 21.31 -6.28
CA PRO A 127 -12.75 20.44 -5.31
C PRO A 127 -13.34 19.20 -6.00
N CYS A 128 -13.40 18.08 -5.26
CA CYS A 128 -14.06 16.84 -5.66
C CYS A 128 -14.66 16.19 -4.41
N GLU A 129 -15.98 16.28 -4.28
CA GLU A 129 -16.71 15.81 -3.08
C GLU A 129 -16.64 14.29 -2.95
N GLU A 130 -16.71 13.55 -4.06
CA GLU A 130 -16.65 12.09 -4.06
C GLU A 130 -15.33 11.55 -3.45
N LEU A 131 -14.23 12.27 -3.68
CA LEU A 131 -12.95 11.89 -3.09
C LEU A 131 -12.87 12.24 -1.60
N LEU A 132 -13.55 13.31 -1.13
CA LEU A 132 -13.60 13.66 0.30
C LEU A 132 -14.37 12.60 1.09
N GLU A 133 -15.51 12.15 0.59
CA GLU A 133 -16.32 11.13 1.24
C GLU A 133 -15.53 9.83 1.50
N ALA A 134 -14.66 9.45 0.55
CA ALA A 134 -13.82 8.27 0.70
C ALA A 134 -12.79 8.38 1.84
N HIS A 135 -12.39 9.61 2.23
CA HIS A 135 -11.37 9.88 3.26
C HIS A 135 -11.94 10.49 4.55
N GLU A 136 -13.25 10.61 4.67
CA GLU A 136 -13.91 11.25 5.83
C GLU A 136 -13.57 10.53 7.15
N LYS A 137 -13.52 9.20 7.14
CA LYS A 137 -13.20 8.39 8.33
C LYS A 137 -11.79 8.65 8.87
N ASP A 138 -10.84 8.91 8.00
CA ASP A 138 -9.43 9.06 8.33
C ASP A 138 -9.03 10.51 8.61
N GLN A 139 -9.96 11.46 8.40
CA GLN A 139 -9.77 12.91 8.56
C GLN A 139 -8.55 13.46 7.78
N PHE A 140 -8.25 12.84 6.65
CA PHE A 140 -7.20 13.27 5.74
C PHE A 140 -7.83 13.99 4.54
N PHE A 141 -7.88 15.32 4.62
CA PHE A 141 -8.55 16.17 3.64
C PHE A 141 -7.54 16.85 2.73
N TYR A 142 -7.94 17.10 1.47
CA TYR A 142 -7.10 17.84 0.54
C TYR A 142 -7.08 19.34 0.85
N ARG A 143 -5.99 19.98 0.45
CA ARG A 143 -5.88 21.44 0.34
C ARG A 143 -5.93 21.82 -1.13
N GLN A 144 -6.83 22.76 -1.47
CA GLN A 144 -6.90 23.29 -2.83
C GLN A 144 -5.80 24.33 -3.04
N ILE A 145 -5.10 24.21 -4.17
CA ILE A 145 -4.00 25.11 -4.58
C ILE A 145 -4.14 25.49 -6.07
N SER A 146 -3.37 26.47 -6.52
CA SER A 146 -3.28 26.78 -7.93
C SER A 146 -2.48 25.72 -8.70
N MET A 147 -2.75 25.60 -10.01
CA MET A 147 -1.95 24.71 -10.88
C MET A 147 -0.47 25.07 -10.86
N ALA A 148 -0.11 26.37 -10.84
CA ALA A 148 1.27 26.82 -10.79
C ALA A 148 1.97 26.38 -9.50
N GLU A 149 1.28 26.46 -8.35
CA GLU A 149 1.78 25.96 -7.06
C GLU A 149 1.93 24.44 -7.10
N MET A 150 0.95 23.71 -7.63
CA MET A 150 1.01 22.25 -7.76
C MET A 150 2.22 21.80 -8.59
N ILE A 151 2.47 22.43 -9.74
CA ILE A 151 3.63 22.11 -10.58
C ILE A 151 4.95 22.29 -9.82
N SER A 152 5.08 23.35 -9.01
CA SER A 152 6.31 23.66 -8.27
C SER A 152 6.47 22.87 -6.95
N THR A 153 5.44 22.13 -6.53
CA THR A 153 5.46 21.36 -5.26
C THR A 153 6.07 19.97 -5.48
N PRO A 154 7.04 19.53 -4.66
CA PRO A 154 7.59 18.18 -4.75
C PRO A 154 6.54 17.11 -4.48
N ALA A 155 6.27 16.26 -5.45
CA ALA A 155 5.28 15.19 -5.37
C ALA A 155 5.89 13.83 -4.98
N LEU A 156 5.17 13.05 -4.17
CA LEU A 156 5.41 11.62 -4.02
C LEU A 156 4.69 10.84 -5.11
N LYS A 157 3.43 11.20 -5.34
CA LYS A 157 2.52 10.53 -6.26
C LYS A 157 1.58 11.56 -6.87
N ILE A 158 1.28 11.40 -8.16
CA ILE A 158 0.14 12.05 -8.82
C ILE A 158 -0.92 10.98 -9.05
N LEU A 159 -2.17 11.31 -8.78
CA LEU A 159 -3.32 10.45 -9.02
C LEU A 159 -4.32 11.21 -9.88
N PHE A 160 -4.68 10.63 -11.02
CA PHE A 160 -5.76 11.10 -11.87
C PHE A 160 -7.02 10.29 -11.56
N TYR A 161 -8.09 10.97 -11.18
CA TYR A 161 -9.41 10.39 -10.92
C TYR A 161 -10.37 10.77 -12.03
N GLY A 162 -11.10 9.80 -12.58
CA GLY A 162 -12.08 10.04 -13.63
C GLY A 162 -12.61 8.78 -14.27
N GLN A 163 -13.40 8.93 -15.32
CA GLN A 163 -13.93 7.79 -16.07
C GLN A 163 -12.80 7.02 -16.75
N ASN A 164 -12.90 5.68 -16.75
CA ASN A 164 -11.87 4.79 -17.26
C ASN A 164 -11.42 5.13 -18.70
N ALA A 165 -12.35 5.50 -19.58
CA ALA A 165 -12.04 5.86 -20.97
C ALA A 165 -11.09 7.09 -21.05
N GLU A 166 -11.31 8.12 -20.22
CA GLU A 166 -10.45 9.30 -20.13
C GLU A 166 -9.07 8.94 -19.56
N LEU A 167 -9.04 8.13 -18.51
CA LEU A 167 -7.79 7.67 -17.88
C LEU A 167 -6.95 6.80 -18.84
N GLN A 168 -7.58 5.92 -19.63
CA GLN A 168 -6.90 5.13 -20.64
C GLN A 168 -6.33 6.02 -21.77
N ALA A 169 -7.10 7.04 -22.21
CA ALA A 169 -6.64 8.00 -23.20
C ALA A 169 -5.46 8.83 -22.67
N LEU A 170 -5.54 9.32 -21.44
CA LEU A 170 -4.45 10.03 -20.77
C LEU A 170 -3.20 9.13 -20.66
N LYS A 171 -3.35 7.89 -20.17
CA LYS A 171 -2.24 6.93 -20.07
C LYS A 171 -1.59 6.68 -21.44
N ALA A 172 -2.38 6.48 -22.47
CA ALA A 172 -1.88 6.26 -23.83
C ALA A 172 -1.09 7.48 -24.35
N GLN A 173 -1.55 8.70 -24.05
CA GLN A 173 -0.84 9.92 -24.41
C GLN A 173 0.47 10.06 -23.62
N ILE A 174 0.48 9.82 -22.31
CA ILE A 174 1.69 9.83 -21.49
C ILE A 174 2.75 8.89 -22.08
N LEU A 175 2.35 7.64 -22.36
CA LEU A 175 3.27 6.63 -22.89
C LEU A 175 3.79 6.94 -24.30
N ARG A 176 3.01 7.65 -25.13
CA ARG A 176 3.40 8.04 -26.48
C ARG A 176 4.32 9.25 -26.50
N ASP A 177 3.99 10.28 -25.72
CA ASP A 177 4.57 11.62 -25.87
C ASP A 177 5.72 11.88 -24.88
N TYR A 178 5.81 11.10 -23.81
CA TYR A 178 6.80 11.31 -22.76
C TYR A 178 7.63 10.03 -22.49
N SER A 179 8.94 10.19 -22.61
CA SER A 179 9.91 9.16 -22.17
C SER A 179 10.32 9.42 -20.72
N LEU A 180 9.35 9.31 -19.81
CA LEU A 180 9.57 9.57 -18.39
C LEU A 180 9.90 8.26 -17.66
N ALA A 181 10.79 8.36 -16.66
CA ALA A 181 11.11 7.27 -15.77
C ALA A 181 10.03 7.17 -14.66
N ILE A 182 8.82 6.75 -15.03
CA ILE A 182 7.66 6.65 -14.15
C ILE A 182 6.99 5.27 -14.23
N ASN A 183 6.29 4.91 -13.17
CA ASN A 183 5.36 3.80 -13.14
C ASN A 183 3.93 4.34 -13.24
N LEU A 184 3.15 3.78 -14.18
CA LEU A 184 1.75 4.12 -14.42
C LEU A 184 0.89 2.91 -14.09
N THR A 185 0.13 2.98 -13.01
CA THR A 185 -0.67 1.86 -12.51
C THR A 185 -2.13 2.28 -12.31
N PHE A 186 -3.07 1.44 -12.74
CA PHE A 186 -4.45 1.52 -12.28
C PHE A 186 -4.55 0.80 -10.93
N SER A 187 -4.87 1.52 -9.87
CA SER A 187 -5.19 0.95 -8.56
C SER A 187 -6.66 0.53 -8.46
N ASP A 188 -7.50 1.16 -9.26
CA ASP A 188 -8.91 0.89 -9.47
C ASP A 188 -9.31 1.34 -10.88
N GLU A 189 -10.53 1.04 -11.34
CA GLU A 189 -11.00 1.46 -12.67
C GLU A 189 -11.10 2.98 -12.85
N TYR A 190 -11.23 3.73 -11.74
CA TYR A 190 -11.35 5.19 -11.70
C TYR A 190 -10.06 5.90 -11.30
N TYR A 191 -8.97 5.18 -11.01
CA TYR A 191 -7.72 5.74 -10.49
C TYR A 191 -6.51 5.37 -11.33
N LEU A 192 -5.87 6.34 -11.97
CA LEU A 192 -4.56 6.18 -12.60
C LEU A 192 -3.49 6.85 -11.73
N GLU A 193 -2.59 6.05 -11.19
CA GLU A 193 -1.50 6.51 -10.34
C GLU A 193 -0.19 6.65 -11.13
N VAL A 194 0.53 7.72 -10.85
CA VAL A 194 1.86 8.03 -11.38
C VAL A 194 2.84 8.07 -10.23
N MET A 195 3.84 7.23 -10.28
CA MET A 195 4.90 7.14 -9.29
C MET A 195 6.27 7.10 -9.96
N GLN A 196 7.32 7.33 -9.18
CA GLN A 196 8.70 7.16 -9.63
C GLN A 196 8.92 5.73 -10.16
N ASN A 197 9.70 5.59 -11.23
CA ASN A 197 10.06 4.29 -11.78
C ASN A 197 10.85 3.46 -10.75
N ASN A 198 10.66 2.13 -10.80
CA ASN A 198 11.28 1.16 -9.90
C ASN A 198 10.83 1.25 -8.43
N ILE A 199 9.89 2.14 -8.09
CA ILE A 199 9.26 2.15 -6.77
C ILE A 199 8.07 1.20 -6.77
N SER A 200 8.05 0.33 -5.78
CA SER A 200 6.96 -0.62 -5.52
C SER A 200 6.98 -1.03 -4.04
N LYS A 201 5.88 -1.58 -3.56
CA LYS A 201 5.83 -2.16 -2.20
C LYS A 201 6.97 -3.16 -1.95
N GLY A 202 7.30 -3.99 -2.97
CA GLY A 202 8.37 -4.98 -2.87
C GLY A 202 9.77 -4.37 -2.82
N TYR A 203 10.05 -3.36 -3.65
CA TYR A 203 11.32 -2.63 -3.58
C TYR A 203 11.51 -2.00 -2.20
N SER A 204 10.51 -1.27 -1.73
CA SER A 204 10.58 -0.57 -0.45
C SER A 204 10.60 -1.52 0.75
N LEU A 205 10.00 -2.72 0.61
CA LEU A 205 10.16 -3.76 1.61
C LEU A 205 11.63 -4.21 1.73
N LYS A 206 12.35 -4.41 0.62
CA LYS A 206 13.79 -4.74 0.67
C LYS A 206 14.58 -3.66 1.39
N VAL A 207 14.33 -2.38 1.06
CA VAL A 207 14.97 -1.24 1.73
C VAL A 207 14.69 -1.23 3.23
N LEU A 208 13.43 -1.45 3.63
CA LEU A 208 13.03 -1.50 5.04
C LEU A 208 13.72 -2.66 5.78
N LEU A 209 13.65 -3.86 5.22
CA LEU A 209 14.25 -5.06 5.84
C LEU A 209 15.76 -4.91 6.00
N GLU A 210 16.46 -4.33 5.01
CA GLU A 210 17.89 -4.04 5.10
C GLU A 210 18.18 -3.05 6.24
N LYS A 211 17.43 -1.93 6.31
CA LYS A 211 17.59 -0.92 7.38
C LYS A 211 17.36 -1.49 8.78
N LEU A 212 16.42 -2.42 8.92
CA LEU A 212 16.09 -3.07 10.18
C LEU A 212 16.92 -4.33 10.45
N SER A 213 17.83 -4.73 9.54
CA SER A 213 18.61 -5.98 9.61
C SER A 213 17.73 -7.24 9.73
N LEU A 214 16.58 -7.25 9.05
CA LEU A 214 15.61 -8.34 9.05
C LEU A 214 15.78 -9.21 7.79
N PRO A 215 15.72 -10.55 7.92
CA PRO A 215 15.97 -11.45 6.79
C PRO A 215 14.72 -11.60 5.89
N VAL A 216 14.89 -11.35 4.62
CA VAL A 216 13.85 -11.48 3.59
C VAL A 216 13.29 -12.92 3.49
N ASN A 217 14.14 -13.92 3.70
CA ASN A 217 13.73 -15.33 3.65
C ASN A 217 12.89 -15.79 4.84
N LYS A 218 12.69 -14.92 5.86
CA LYS A 218 11.79 -15.13 6.99
C LYS A 218 10.63 -14.14 6.99
N THR A 219 10.23 -13.71 5.81
CA THR A 219 9.15 -12.74 5.65
C THR A 219 7.95 -13.37 4.93
N MET A 220 6.77 -13.16 5.49
CA MET A 220 5.47 -13.52 4.91
C MET A 220 4.73 -12.25 4.52
N ALA A 221 4.09 -12.26 3.35
CA ALA A 221 3.32 -11.11 2.88
C ALA A 221 1.92 -11.51 2.41
N PHE A 222 0.92 -10.71 2.78
CA PHE A 222 -0.48 -10.84 2.38
C PHE A 222 -0.86 -9.68 1.47
N GLY A 223 -1.63 -9.98 0.42
CA GLY A 223 -2.11 -8.98 -0.52
C GLY A 223 -3.15 -9.55 -1.48
N ASP A 224 -3.82 -8.68 -2.23
CA ASP A 224 -4.86 -9.06 -3.18
C ASP A 224 -4.78 -8.34 -4.53
N GLY A 225 -3.97 -7.27 -4.65
CA GLY A 225 -3.87 -6.40 -5.81
C GLY A 225 -2.64 -6.64 -6.69
N PHE A 226 -2.66 -6.07 -7.90
CA PHE A 226 -1.49 -6.09 -8.80
C PHE A 226 -0.33 -5.24 -8.28
N ASN A 227 -0.58 -4.27 -7.40
CA ASN A 227 0.46 -3.51 -6.71
C ASN A 227 1.23 -4.35 -5.67
N ASP A 228 0.75 -5.56 -5.33
CA ASP A 228 1.42 -6.52 -4.44
C ASP A 228 2.32 -7.52 -5.20
N VAL A 229 2.30 -7.52 -6.53
CA VAL A 229 3.09 -8.47 -7.34
C VAL A 229 4.56 -8.44 -6.97
N GLU A 230 5.16 -7.24 -6.87
CA GLU A 230 6.56 -7.11 -6.48
C GLU A 230 6.79 -7.44 -4.99
N LEU A 231 5.78 -7.24 -4.14
CA LEU A 231 5.81 -7.68 -2.74
C LEU A 231 5.90 -9.21 -2.67
N PHE A 232 5.03 -9.93 -3.39
CA PHE A 232 5.03 -11.40 -3.44
C PHE A 232 6.32 -11.98 -4.05
N ARG A 233 6.90 -11.31 -5.04
CA ARG A 233 8.19 -11.72 -5.63
C ARG A 233 9.38 -11.50 -4.68
N THR A 234 9.21 -10.64 -3.69
CA THR A 234 10.29 -10.28 -2.75
C THR A 234 10.36 -11.24 -1.58
N VAL A 235 9.24 -11.73 -1.07
CA VAL A 235 9.17 -12.51 0.17
C VAL A 235 9.29 -14.02 -0.08
N ALA A 236 9.70 -14.76 0.96
CA ALA A 236 9.74 -16.22 0.88
C ALA A 236 8.34 -16.86 0.97
N HIS A 237 7.41 -16.22 1.65
CA HIS A 237 6.09 -16.77 1.93
C HIS A 237 4.98 -15.82 1.46
N PRO A 238 4.68 -15.77 0.14
CA PRO A 238 3.54 -15.02 -0.36
C PRO A 238 2.22 -15.71 -0.01
N VAL A 239 1.24 -14.93 0.43
CA VAL A 239 -0.13 -15.36 0.72
C VAL A 239 -1.09 -14.47 -0.07
N VAL A 240 -1.75 -15.04 -1.07
CA VAL A 240 -2.68 -14.33 -1.95
C VAL A 240 -4.10 -14.51 -1.43
N MET A 241 -4.84 -13.41 -1.30
CA MET A 241 -6.22 -13.42 -0.82
C MET A 241 -7.17 -14.07 -1.85
N GLU A 242 -8.22 -14.75 -1.37
CA GLU A 242 -9.21 -15.38 -2.28
C GLU A 242 -10.10 -14.38 -3.02
N ASN A 243 -10.24 -13.15 -2.55
CA ASN A 243 -10.90 -12.06 -3.28
C ASN A 243 -10.04 -11.49 -4.43
N SER A 244 -8.77 -11.88 -4.55
CA SER A 244 -7.91 -11.47 -5.68
C SER A 244 -8.45 -11.90 -7.03
N SER A 245 -8.08 -11.18 -8.08
CA SER A 245 -8.44 -11.58 -9.46
C SER A 245 -7.85 -12.92 -9.86
N ALA A 246 -8.50 -13.62 -10.78
CA ALA A 246 -8.02 -14.90 -11.31
C ALA A 246 -6.62 -14.76 -11.95
N SER A 247 -6.36 -13.65 -12.63
CA SER A 247 -5.07 -13.36 -13.26
C SER A 247 -3.93 -13.19 -12.25
N LEU A 248 -4.18 -12.52 -11.13
CA LEU A 248 -3.19 -12.42 -10.05
C LEU A 248 -2.90 -13.81 -9.44
N LYS A 249 -3.93 -14.61 -9.18
CA LYS A 249 -3.79 -15.98 -8.65
C LYS A 249 -2.99 -16.88 -9.58
N GLN A 250 -3.13 -16.71 -10.90
CA GLN A 250 -2.35 -17.45 -11.90
C GLN A 250 -0.87 -17.07 -11.93
N LEU A 251 -0.52 -15.83 -11.60
CA LEU A 251 0.88 -15.41 -11.48
C LEU A 251 1.60 -16.07 -10.30
N PHE A 252 0.85 -16.48 -9.27
CA PHE A 252 1.40 -17.09 -8.06
C PHE A 252 0.71 -18.42 -7.73
N PRO A 253 0.85 -19.45 -8.59
CA PRO A 253 0.12 -20.73 -8.45
C PRO A 253 0.55 -21.53 -7.20
N HIS A 254 1.75 -21.28 -6.68
CA HIS A 254 2.30 -21.97 -5.50
C HIS A 254 2.19 -21.16 -4.21
N ALA A 255 1.72 -19.92 -4.25
CA ALA A 255 1.50 -19.11 -3.07
C ALA A 255 0.38 -19.71 -2.21
N ALA A 256 0.52 -19.59 -0.89
CA ALA A 256 -0.56 -19.93 0.02
C ALA A 256 -1.81 -19.06 -0.26
N ARG A 257 -2.98 -19.55 0.14
CA ARG A 257 -4.24 -18.82 0.00
C ARG A 257 -4.83 -18.50 1.36
N ALA A 258 -5.26 -17.27 1.55
CA ALA A 258 -6.08 -16.86 2.67
C ALA A 258 -7.52 -16.64 2.19
N LEU A 259 -8.49 -16.86 3.07
CA LEU A 259 -9.90 -16.56 2.79
C LEU A 259 -10.05 -15.08 2.37
N PRO A 260 -11.19 -14.69 1.75
CA PRO A 260 -11.44 -13.30 1.42
C PRO A 260 -11.36 -12.37 2.65
N ASN A 261 -11.01 -11.11 2.41
CA ASN A 261 -10.89 -10.09 3.46
C ASN A 261 -12.18 -9.91 4.29
N TYR A 262 -13.35 -10.01 3.65
CA TYR A 262 -14.67 -9.94 4.32
C TYR A 262 -14.99 -11.17 5.21
N ASN A 263 -14.15 -12.20 5.17
CA ASN A 263 -14.22 -13.37 6.05
C ASN A 263 -13.04 -13.45 7.02
N ASP A 264 -12.43 -12.32 7.35
CA ASP A 264 -11.24 -12.23 8.22
C ASP A 264 -10.08 -13.10 7.74
N GLY A 265 -9.85 -13.15 6.43
CA GLY A 265 -8.95 -14.11 5.80
C GLY A 265 -7.54 -14.11 6.36
N VAL A 266 -6.96 -12.93 6.60
CA VAL A 266 -5.62 -12.79 7.20
C VAL A 266 -5.60 -13.36 8.62
N ALA A 267 -6.54 -12.94 9.48
CA ALA A 267 -6.59 -13.36 10.87
C ALA A 267 -6.76 -14.88 11.01
N ARG A 268 -7.66 -15.48 10.24
CA ARG A 268 -7.87 -16.94 10.22
C ARG A 268 -6.64 -17.67 9.74
N PHE A 269 -5.99 -17.19 8.67
CA PHE A 269 -4.75 -17.81 8.19
C PHE A 269 -3.67 -17.81 9.28
N LEU A 270 -3.50 -16.69 9.98
CA LEU A 270 -2.51 -16.57 11.06
C LEU A 270 -2.82 -17.52 12.22
N LEU A 271 -4.08 -17.58 12.66
CA LEU A 271 -4.51 -18.46 13.76
C LEU A 271 -4.35 -19.96 13.42
N ASP A 272 -4.60 -20.34 12.16
CA ASP A 272 -4.56 -21.75 11.75
C ASP A 272 -3.13 -22.23 11.41
N ASN A 273 -2.20 -21.34 11.07
CA ASN A 273 -0.91 -21.73 10.48
C ASN A 273 0.33 -21.16 11.22
N VAL A 274 0.15 -20.12 12.05
CA VAL A 274 1.27 -19.38 12.68
C VAL A 274 1.12 -19.30 14.20
N LEU A 275 -0.06 -18.96 14.69
CA LEU A 275 -0.37 -18.71 16.11
C LEU A 275 -0.86 -19.97 16.82
#